data_e00477cac465308edf0a97f4d4de64ca
#
_entry.id   e00477cac465308edf0a97f4d4de64ca
#
_cell.length_a   1.000
_cell.length_b   1.000
_cell.length_c   1.000
_cell.angle_alpha   90.00
_cell.angle_beta   90.00
_cell.angle_gamma   90.00
#
_symmetry.space_group_name_H-M   'P 1'
#
loop_
_entity.id
_entity.type
_entity.pdbx_description
1 polymer ?
#
loop_
_entity_poly.entity_id
_entity_poly.type
_entity_poly.pdbx_seq_one_letter_code
_entity_poly.pdbx_strand_id
1 'polypeptide(L)'
;MATFALERLVPAPPEAVFDLSLDVGLHLESQSSRGERAVGGRTSGMLGEGDQITWSARHFGIRFRMSSVVFDVDRPRRFRDRQTQGPFGAFLHTHEFLPAPDGTLMRDTIEFRSPLGPLGRLVDALIMRRHLLAVITERNDAISAHFD
;
A
#
# COMPACT_ATOMS: atom_id res chain seq x y z
N MET A 1 -11.10 2.74 -14.76
CA MET A 1 -10.28 2.51 -13.59
C MET A 1 -9.88 3.84 -12.97
N ALA A 2 -10.01 3.99 -11.67
CA ALA A 2 -9.59 5.21 -10.98
C ALA A 2 -8.10 5.15 -10.68
N THR A 3 -7.42 6.29 -10.76
CA THR A 3 -5.98 6.38 -10.52
C THR A 3 -5.67 7.62 -9.70
N PHE A 4 -4.77 7.49 -8.72
CA PHE A 4 -4.20 8.63 -8.03
C PHE A 4 -2.76 8.34 -7.62
N ALA A 5 -2.00 9.41 -7.34
CA ALA A 5 -0.62 9.30 -6.90
C ALA A 5 -0.37 10.18 -5.69
N LEU A 6 0.53 9.73 -4.83
CA LEU A 6 1.02 10.46 -3.66
C LEU A 6 2.53 10.50 -3.70
N GLU A 7 3.12 11.61 -3.26
CA GLU A 7 4.56 11.75 -3.12
C GLU A 7 4.90 12.18 -1.69
N ARG A 8 6.00 11.64 -1.15
CA ARG A 8 6.49 11.98 0.17
C ARG A 8 8.01 11.99 0.20
N LEU A 9 8.61 13.06 0.72
CA LEU A 9 10.04 13.10 0.99
C LEU A 9 10.31 12.40 2.32
N VAL A 10 11.20 11.40 2.30
CA VAL A 10 11.58 10.61 3.48
C VAL A 10 13.07 10.84 3.74
N PRO A 11 13.48 11.20 4.96
CA PRO A 11 14.88 11.54 5.27
C PRO A 11 15.76 10.30 5.49
N ALA A 12 15.83 9.44 4.48
CA ALA A 12 16.62 8.22 4.51
C ALA A 12 16.97 7.79 3.08
N PRO A 13 18.06 7.00 2.90
CA PRO A 13 18.42 6.54 1.55
C PRO A 13 17.38 5.59 0.95
N PRO A 14 17.28 5.51 -0.40
CA PRO A 14 16.27 4.67 -1.07
C PRO A 14 16.27 3.22 -0.61
N GLU A 15 17.43 2.63 -0.36
CA GLU A 15 17.53 1.23 0.10
C GLU A 15 16.79 1.01 1.42
N ALA A 16 16.97 1.94 2.37
CA ALA A 16 16.33 1.84 3.68
C ALA A 16 14.82 2.03 3.59
N VAL A 17 14.36 3.00 2.80
CA VAL A 17 12.93 3.27 2.62
C VAL A 17 12.26 2.13 1.87
N PHE A 18 12.91 1.61 0.84
CA PHE A 18 12.44 0.45 0.07
C PHE A 18 12.24 -0.77 0.98
N ASP A 19 13.26 -1.12 1.76
CA ASP A 19 13.21 -2.29 2.63
C ASP A 19 12.11 -2.15 3.69
N LEU A 20 11.98 -0.99 4.32
CA LEU A 20 10.95 -0.74 5.31
C LEU A 20 9.54 -0.84 4.72
N SER A 21 9.37 -0.41 3.46
CA SER A 21 8.09 -0.47 2.76
C SER A 21 7.60 -1.90 2.52
N LEU A 22 8.50 -2.89 2.52
CA LEU A 22 8.17 -4.31 2.38
C LEU A 22 8.05 -5.03 3.72
N ASP A 23 8.28 -4.32 4.83
CA ASP A 23 8.20 -4.93 6.17
C ASP A 23 6.74 -5.07 6.63
N VAL A 24 6.32 -6.30 6.87
CA VAL A 24 4.97 -6.62 7.34
C VAL A 24 4.68 -5.93 8.68
N GLY A 25 5.64 -5.93 9.61
CA GLY A 25 5.47 -5.31 10.92
C GLY A 25 5.17 -3.81 10.85
N LEU A 26 5.90 -3.10 10.01
CA LEU A 26 5.66 -1.66 9.77
C LEU A 26 4.24 -1.42 9.21
N HIS A 27 3.84 -2.24 8.26
CA HIS A 27 2.51 -2.12 7.66
C HIS A 27 1.40 -2.32 8.71
N LEU A 28 1.52 -3.35 9.54
CA LEU A 28 0.55 -3.62 10.61
C LEU A 28 0.51 -2.47 11.62
N GLU A 29 1.65 -1.93 11.99
CA GLU A 29 1.75 -0.78 12.90
C GLU A 29 1.05 0.44 12.30
N SER A 30 1.31 0.73 11.02
CA SER A 30 0.74 1.89 10.33
C SER A 30 -0.78 1.84 10.23
N GLN A 31 -1.38 0.64 10.21
CA GLN A 31 -2.81 0.42 10.09
C GLN A 31 -3.44 -0.12 11.38
N SER A 32 -2.78 0.07 12.52
CA SER A 32 -3.27 -0.41 13.82
C SER A 32 -4.62 0.18 14.20
N SER A 33 -4.91 1.43 13.80
CA SER A 33 -6.21 2.07 14.04
C SER A 33 -7.37 1.34 13.34
N ARG A 34 -7.08 0.57 12.28
CA ARG A 34 -8.06 -0.25 11.57
C ARG A 34 -8.04 -1.71 12.01
N GLY A 35 -7.27 -2.03 13.05
CA GLY A 35 -7.14 -3.39 13.56
C GLY A 35 -6.59 -4.35 12.52
N GLU A 36 -5.65 -3.90 11.69
CA GLU A 36 -5.09 -4.72 10.62
C GLU A 36 -4.31 -5.90 11.16
N ARG A 37 -4.51 -7.05 10.53
CA ARG A 37 -3.81 -8.31 10.84
C ARG A 37 -3.38 -8.98 9.55
N ALA A 38 -2.24 -9.67 9.61
CA ALA A 38 -1.81 -10.57 8.54
C ALA A 38 -2.33 -11.97 8.89
N VAL A 39 -3.26 -12.48 8.08
CA VAL A 39 -4.01 -13.72 8.39
C VAL A 39 -3.73 -14.86 7.42
N GLY A 40 -2.90 -14.67 6.41
CA GLY A 40 -2.52 -15.70 5.46
C GLY A 40 -1.30 -15.32 4.65
N GLY A 41 -0.70 -16.30 3.99
CA GLY A 41 0.53 -16.11 3.24
C GLY A 41 1.72 -15.83 4.14
N ARG A 42 2.59 -14.93 3.72
CA ARG A 42 3.74 -14.50 4.53
C ARG A 42 3.28 -13.44 5.52
N THR A 43 3.23 -13.79 6.79
CA THR A 43 2.62 -12.95 7.84
C THR A 43 3.62 -12.20 8.70
N SER A 44 4.92 -12.27 8.39
CA SER A 44 5.97 -11.57 9.13
C SER A 44 7.21 -11.37 8.27
N GLY A 45 8.06 -10.45 8.70
CA GLY A 45 9.32 -10.16 8.03
C GLY A 45 9.15 -9.29 6.78
N MET A 46 10.09 -9.41 5.86
CA MET A 46 10.12 -8.61 4.63
C MET A 46 9.58 -9.40 3.46
N LEU A 47 8.63 -8.82 2.74
CA LEU A 47 8.06 -9.42 1.53
C LEU A 47 9.04 -9.32 0.36
N GLY A 48 9.04 -10.31 -0.52
CA GLY A 48 9.86 -10.33 -1.72
C GLY A 48 9.05 -10.72 -2.94
N GLU A 49 9.73 -10.84 -4.08
CA GLU A 49 9.12 -11.21 -5.37
C GLU A 49 8.31 -12.50 -5.25
N GLY A 50 7.03 -12.42 -5.63
CA GLY A 50 6.13 -13.57 -5.61
C GLY A 50 5.51 -13.88 -4.25
N ASP A 51 5.90 -13.19 -3.18
CA ASP A 51 5.29 -13.41 -1.87
C ASP A 51 3.84 -12.95 -1.86
N GLN A 52 2.99 -13.74 -1.22
CA GLN A 52 1.57 -13.43 -1.04
C GLN A 52 1.29 -13.16 0.43
N ILE A 53 0.35 -12.26 0.67
CA ILE A 53 -0.11 -11.93 2.01
C ILE A 53 -1.61 -11.66 1.97
N THR A 54 -2.31 -12.07 3.02
CA THR A 54 -3.72 -11.75 3.21
C THR A 54 -3.85 -10.84 4.42
N TRP A 55 -4.35 -9.65 4.17
CA TRP A 55 -4.64 -8.64 5.19
C TRP A 55 -6.09 -8.73 5.63
N SER A 56 -6.35 -8.51 6.91
CA SER A 56 -7.70 -8.34 7.45
C SER A 56 -7.74 -7.03 8.23
N ALA A 57 -8.60 -6.11 7.83
CA ALA A 57 -8.70 -4.80 8.45
C ALA A 57 -10.12 -4.26 8.37
N ARG A 58 -10.45 -3.30 9.25
CA ARG A 58 -11.74 -2.62 9.22
C ARG A 58 -11.67 -1.36 8.36
N HIS A 59 -12.62 -1.28 7.42
CA HIS A 59 -12.83 -0.10 6.59
C HIS A 59 -14.33 0.22 6.63
N PHE A 60 -14.67 1.47 6.89
CA PHE A 60 -16.07 1.90 7.06
C PHE A 60 -16.82 1.07 8.12
N GLY A 61 -16.13 0.67 9.19
CA GLY A 61 -16.71 -0.13 10.27
C GLY A 61 -16.92 -1.62 9.94
N ILE A 62 -16.54 -2.06 8.76
CA ILE A 62 -16.70 -3.45 8.30
C ILE A 62 -15.31 -4.07 8.11
N ARG A 63 -15.15 -5.34 8.56
CA ARG A 63 -13.90 -6.06 8.38
C ARG A 63 -13.85 -6.70 6.99
N PHE A 64 -12.81 -6.34 6.24
CA PHE A 64 -12.53 -6.89 4.92
C PHE A 64 -11.24 -7.70 4.92
N ARG A 65 -11.17 -8.68 4.03
CA ARG A 65 -9.93 -9.40 3.73
C ARG A 65 -9.49 -9.09 2.31
N MET A 66 -8.19 -8.89 2.15
CA MET A 66 -7.59 -8.65 0.85
C MET A 66 -6.29 -9.45 0.75
N SER A 67 -6.21 -10.31 -0.26
CA SER A 67 -4.98 -11.03 -0.58
C SER A 67 -4.28 -10.32 -1.72
N SER A 68 -2.97 -10.18 -1.59
CA SER A 68 -2.15 -9.54 -2.61
C SER A 68 -0.85 -10.30 -2.84
N VAL A 69 -0.24 -10.04 -3.99
CA VAL A 69 1.06 -10.59 -4.36
C VAL A 69 2.02 -9.45 -4.68
N VAL A 70 3.24 -9.55 -4.19
CA VAL A 70 4.34 -8.62 -4.50
C VAL A 70 5.00 -9.09 -5.77
N PHE A 71 5.23 -8.20 -6.71
CA PHE A 71 5.86 -8.52 -7.98
C PHE A 71 6.62 -7.31 -8.55
N ASP A 72 7.36 -7.52 -9.63
CA ASP A 72 8.12 -6.50 -10.34
C ASP A 72 9.08 -5.77 -9.40
N VAL A 73 9.78 -6.55 -8.56
CA VAL A 73 10.72 -6.05 -7.56
C VAL A 73 12.04 -5.68 -8.23
N ASP A 74 12.41 -4.41 -8.15
CA ASP A 74 13.68 -3.85 -8.65
C ASP A 74 14.27 -2.97 -7.55
N ARG A 75 14.98 -3.60 -6.61
CA ARG A 75 15.55 -2.92 -5.45
C ARG A 75 16.71 -2.01 -5.85
N PRO A 76 16.79 -0.77 -5.39
CA PRO A 76 15.89 -0.08 -4.44
C PRO A 76 14.88 0.86 -5.12
N ARG A 77 14.60 0.69 -6.41
CA ARG A 77 13.85 1.65 -7.22
C ARG A 77 12.36 1.46 -7.19
N ARG A 78 11.88 0.22 -7.22
CA ARG A 78 10.46 -0.05 -7.41
C ARG A 78 10.08 -1.43 -6.94
N PHE A 79 8.83 -1.55 -6.48
CA PHE A 79 8.10 -2.82 -6.45
C PHE A 79 6.63 -2.52 -6.64
N ARG A 80 5.87 -3.56 -6.96
CA ARG A 80 4.43 -3.49 -7.14
C ARG A 80 3.75 -4.54 -6.29
N ASP A 81 2.50 -4.26 -5.93
CA ASP A 81 1.62 -5.29 -5.38
C ASP A 81 0.24 -5.14 -6.02
N ARG A 82 -0.45 -6.28 -6.17
CA ARG A 82 -1.79 -6.30 -6.72
C ARG A 82 -2.68 -7.23 -5.93
N GLN A 83 -3.95 -6.91 -5.89
CA GLN A 83 -4.95 -7.78 -5.30
C GLN A 83 -5.10 -9.06 -6.13
N THR A 84 -5.05 -10.20 -5.46
CA THR A 84 -5.39 -11.50 -6.06
C THR A 84 -6.79 -11.93 -5.67
N GLN A 85 -7.26 -11.52 -4.48
CA GLN A 85 -8.60 -11.78 -3.99
C GLN A 85 -8.98 -10.70 -2.99
N GLY A 86 -10.16 -10.11 -3.12
CA GLY A 86 -10.58 -9.07 -2.20
C GLY A 86 -11.78 -8.26 -2.68
N PRO A 87 -12.05 -7.12 -2.02
CA PRO A 87 -13.27 -6.35 -2.24
C PRO A 87 -13.29 -5.53 -3.53
N PHE A 88 -12.13 -5.32 -4.18
CA PHE A 88 -12.06 -4.54 -5.42
C PHE A 88 -12.28 -5.42 -6.64
N GLY A 89 -12.74 -4.81 -7.75
CA GLY A 89 -12.72 -5.47 -9.05
C GLY A 89 -11.29 -5.58 -9.58
N ALA A 90 -10.44 -4.61 -9.24
CA ALA A 90 -9.00 -4.63 -9.49
C ALA A 90 -8.31 -3.63 -8.54
N PHE A 91 -7.08 -3.94 -8.14
CA PHE A 91 -6.28 -3.06 -7.31
C PHE A 91 -4.80 -3.29 -7.63
N LEU A 92 -4.11 -2.23 -8.02
CA LEU A 92 -2.68 -2.26 -8.32
C LEU A 92 -2.00 -1.07 -7.65
N HIS A 93 -0.95 -1.34 -6.89
CA HIS A 93 -0.16 -0.34 -6.20
C HIS A 93 1.28 -0.40 -6.71
N THR A 94 1.77 0.70 -7.27
CA THR A 94 3.15 0.85 -7.70
C THR A 94 3.88 1.73 -6.69
N HIS A 95 5.00 1.22 -6.16
CA HIS A 95 5.84 1.90 -5.19
C HIS A 95 7.16 2.25 -5.87
N GLU A 96 7.48 3.54 -5.93
CA GLU A 96 8.74 4.04 -6.51
C GLU A 96 9.53 4.82 -5.47
N PHE A 97 10.86 4.66 -5.50
CA PHE A 97 11.79 5.27 -4.54
C PHE A 97 12.88 5.99 -5.31
N LEU A 98 12.74 7.31 -5.43
CA LEU A 98 13.61 8.13 -6.24
C LEU A 98 14.64 8.86 -5.36
N PRO A 99 15.94 8.83 -5.71
CA PRO A 99 16.92 9.60 -4.95
C PRO A 99 16.58 11.08 -4.94
N ALA A 100 16.75 11.72 -3.77
CA ALA A 100 16.56 13.15 -3.58
C ALA A 100 17.74 13.70 -2.79
N PRO A 101 18.02 15.03 -2.84
CA PRO A 101 19.19 15.60 -2.17
C PRO A 101 19.32 15.26 -0.69
N ASP A 102 18.20 15.22 0.05
CA ASP A 102 18.17 14.96 1.48
C ASP A 102 17.50 13.63 1.84
N GLY A 103 17.42 12.68 0.90
CA GLY A 103 16.81 11.40 1.18
C GLY A 103 16.19 10.75 -0.05
N THR A 104 14.92 10.41 0.07
CA THR A 104 14.16 9.68 -0.96
C THR A 104 12.83 10.37 -1.23
N LEU A 105 12.51 10.56 -2.52
CA LEU A 105 11.15 10.87 -2.94
C LEU A 105 10.41 9.56 -3.14
N MET A 106 9.51 9.25 -2.23
CA MET A 106 8.66 8.06 -2.29
C MET A 106 7.37 8.40 -3.02
N ARG A 107 7.10 7.69 -4.12
CA ARG A 107 5.91 7.90 -4.95
C ARG A 107 5.07 6.64 -4.92
N ASP A 108 3.80 6.80 -4.58
CA ASP A 108 2.80 5.74 -4.61
C ASP A 108 1.80 6.03 -5.71
N THR A 109 1.57 5.07 -6.59
CA THR A 109 0.53 5.16 -7.63
C THR A 109 -0.45 4.04 -7.41
N ILE A 110 -1.72 4.39 -7.22
CA ILE A 110 -2.81 3.45 -6.98
C ILE A 110 -3.75 3.47 -8.17
N GLU A 111 -4.00 2.28 -8.71
CA GLU A 111 -4.98 2.07 -9.78
C GLU A 111 -6.01 1.06 -9.26
N PHE A 112 -7.28 1.43 -9.24
CA PHE A 112 -8.29 0.56 -8.66
C PHE A 112 -9.62 0.66 -9.38
N ARG A 113 -10.45 -0.37 -9.21
CA ARG A 113 -11.81 -0.45 -9.75
C ARG A 113 -12.71 -1.11 -8.71
N SER A 114 -13.85 -0.46 -8.42
CA SER A 114 -14.90 -1.05 -7.62
C SER A 114 -15.61 -2.15 -8.42
N PRO A 115 -16.20 -3.17 -7.76
CA PRO A 115 -16.88 -4.25 -8.46
C PRO A 115 -18.25 -3.90 -9.05
N LEU A 116 -18.79 -2.70 -8.84
CA LEU A 116 -20.18 -2.33 -9.09
C LEU A 116 -20.44 -1.63 -10.44
N GLY A 117 -19.54 -1.74 -11.41
CA GLY A 117 -19.73 -1.13 -12.74
C GLY A 117 -19.92 0.39 -12.71
N PRO A 118 -20.95 0.95 -13.40
CA PRO A 118 -21.18 2.41 -13.41
C PRO A 118 -21.41 3.02 -12.03
N LEU A 119 -22.14 2.32 -11.17
CA LEU A 119 -22.32 2.72 -9.77
C LEU A 119 -20.99 2.68 -9.02
N GLY A 120 -20.16 1.69 -9.29
CA GLY A 120 -18.81 1.61 -8.75
C GLY A 120 -17.93 2.77 -9.14
N ARG A 121 -18.03 3.27 -10.36
CA ARG A 121 -17.27 4.47 -10.78
C ARG A 121 -17.65 5.71 -9.96
N LEU A 122 -18.92 5.85 -9.64
CA LEU A 122 -19.38 6.95 -8.78
C LEU A 122 -18.83 6.80 -7.36
N VAL A 123 -18.88 5.59 -6.81
CA VAL A 123 -18.31 5.27 -5.49
C VAL A 123 -16.81 5.55 -5.46
N ASP A 124 -16.07 5.10 -6.52
CA ASP A 124 -14.63 5.33 -6.64
C ASP A 124 -14.31 6.84 -6.63
N ALA A 125 -15.07 7.62 -7.39
CA ALA A 125 -14.85 9.05 -7.52
C ALA A 125 -15.14 9.83 -6.23
N LEU A 126 -16.20 9.46 -5.50
CA LEU A 126 -16.68 10.24 -4.36
C LEU A 126 -16.19 9.75 -3.00
N ILE A 127 -15.95 8.46 -2.83
CA ILE A 127 -15.72 7.87 -1.52
C ILE A 127 -14.40 7.11 -1.45
N MET A 128 -14.19 6.15 -2.36
CA MET A 128 -13.09 5.20 -2.24
C MET A 128 -11.73 5.87 -2.44
N ARG A 129 -11.62 6.79 -3.40
CA ARG A 129 -10.38 7.54 -3.61
C ARG A 129 -9.96 8.28 -2.34
N ARG A 130 -10.90 8.96 -1.69
CA ARG A 130 -10.62 9.71 -0.46
C ARG A 130 -10.18 8.77 0.66
N HIS A 131 -10.83 7.63 0.80
CA HIS A 131 -10.48 6.63 1.81
C HIS A 131 -9.09 6.06 1.58
N LEU A 132 -8.78 5.66 0.35
CA LEU A 132 -7.45 5.11 0.01
C LEU A 132 -6.34 6.15 0.18
N LEU A 133 -6.61 7.41 -0.16
CA LEU A 133 -5.67 8.50 0.11
C LEU A 133 -5.32 8.56 1.60
N ALA A 134 -6.32 8.46 2.47
CA ALA A 134 -6.09 8.47 3.92
C ALA A 134 -5.28 7.26 4.38
N VAL A 135 -5.61 6.07 3.89
CA VAL A 135 -4.91 4.82 4.24
C VAL A 135 -3.43 4.88 3.85
N ILE A 136 -3.14 5.29 2.61
CA ILE A 136 -1.77 5.36 2.11
C ILE A 136 -0.98 6.48 2.81
N THR A 137 -1.61 7.61 3.09
CA THR A 137 -0.98 8.71 3.83
C THR A 137 -0.57 8.26 5.23
N GLU A 138 -1.42 7.53 5.93
CA GLU A 138 -1.10 6.97 7.27
C GLU A 138 0.10 6.03 7.20
N ARG A 139 0.16 5.17 6.18
CA ARG A 139 1.31 4.29 5.96
C ARG A 139 2.58 5.10 5.70
N ASN A 140 2.50 6.09 4.85
CA ASN A 140 3.65 6.93 4.50
C ASN A 140 4.13 7.75 5.70
N ASP A 141 3.21 8.22 6.56
CA ASP A 141 3.55 8.89 7.80
C ASP A 141 4.34 7.97 8.73
N ALA A 142 3.94 6.71 8.85
CA ALA A 142 4.63 5.72 9.68
C ALA A 142 6.04 5.43 9.13
N ILE A 143 6.19 5.30 7.82
CA ILE A 143 7.50 5.10 7.19
C ILE A 143 8.41 6.30 7.47
N SER A 144 7.93 7.51 7.25
CA SER A 144 8.71 8.73 7.48
C SER A 144 9.11 8.87 8.95
N ALA A 145 8.17 8.62 9.86
CA ALA A 145 8.41 8.72 11.32
C ALA A 145 9.48 7.74 11.81
N HIS A 146 9.63 6.59 11.15
CA HIS A 146 10.64 5.60 11.50
C HIS A 146 12.07 6.18 11.37
N PHE A 147 12.27 7.13 10.47
CA PHE A 147 13.57 7.75 10.18
C PHE A 147 13.74 9.13 10.80
N ASP A 148 12.78 9.61 11.55
CA ASP A 148 12.86 10.91 12.24
C ASP A 148 13.77 10.86 13.47
#